data_2ca8726985a40cefc928c195faffc8d1
#
_entry.id   2ca8726985a40cefc928c195faffc8d1
#
_cell.length_a   1.000
_cell.length_b   1.000
_cell.length_c   1.000
_cell.angle_alpha   90.00
_cell.angle_beta   90.00
_cell.angle_gamma   90.00
#
_symmetry.space_group_name_H-M   'P 1'
#
loop_
_entity.id
_entity.type
_entity.pdbx_description
1 polymer ?
#
loop_
_entity_poly.entity_id
_entity_poly.type
_entity_poly.pdbx_seq_one_letter_code
_entity_poly.pdbx_strand_id
1 'polypeptide(L)'
;MLYPSGVLAEAKPPDTEQADTKQLPTEGRSHPPVLLLHGFIDNRSAFVLLRRSLLRHGWRHVTALNYSPLTCDLRRAAEQLGRHIEEVCTRTGHREVDIVGHSLGGLTARYYVQRMGGAARVRTVVTLGTPHSGTRIAPALSAHPIVRQMRPDSDVIKELTLPAPGCRTRFFAFWSDLDELMVPVDTARIEHQDLNAQNVPLKGVGHLALPVHGAVAAGIRQALTDAEGAQPTAGTRESGGASVA
;
A
#
# COMPACT_ATOMS: atom_id res chain seq x y z
N MET A 1 -7.26 12.95 -18.73
CA MET A 1 -5.83 12.94 -19.16
C MET A 1 -5.32 11.52 -19.03
N LEU A 2 -5.11 10.83 -20.15
CA LEU A 2 -4.55 9.46 -20.14
C LEU A 2 -3.04 9.57 -19.91
N TYR A 3 -2.52 8.86 -18.91
CA TYR A 3 -1.07 8.74 -18.70
C TYR A 3 -0.44 8.02 -19.89
N PRO A 4 0.76 8.42 -20.36
CA PRO A 4 1.44 7.72 -21.44
C PRO A 4 1.68 6.26 -21.05
N SER A 5 1.47 5.35 -21.99
CA SER A 5 1.61 3.92 -21.79
C SER A 5 2.99 3.58 -21.23
N GLY A 6 3.04 3.11 -19.98
CA GLY A 6 4.29 2.73 -19.28
C GLY A 6 4.92 1.42 -19.80
N VAL A 7 4.96 1.24 -21.12
CA VAL A 7 5.42 0.01 -21.80
C VAL A 7 6.92 0.06 -22.14
N LEU A 8 7.66 1.05 -21.67
CA LEU A 8 9.11 0.98 -21.78
C LEU A 8 9.62 -0.05 -20.77
N ALA A 9 10.20 -1.12 -21.30
CA ALA A 9 10.98 -2.07 -20.51
C ALA A 9 11.93 -1.31 -19.60
N GLU A 10 12.01 -1.67 -18.32
CA GLU A 10 13.06 -1.17 -17.45
C GLU A 10 14.40 -1.49 -18.12
N ALA A 11 15.14 -0.46 -18.50
CA ALA A 11 16.51 -0.63 -18.90
C ALA A 11 17.24 -1.29 -17.73
N LYS A 12 17.83 -2.46 -17.97
CA LYS A 12 18.74 -3.12 -17.04
C LYS A 12 19.75 -2.07 -16.58
N PRO A 13 19.96 -1.86 -15.28
CA PRO A 13 20.98 -0.92 -14.84
C PRO A 13 22.32 -1.39 -15.40
N PRO A 14 23.21 -0.48 -15.82
CA PRO A 14 24.54 -0.85 -16.27
C PRO A 14 25.26 -1.56 -15.11
N ASP A 15 25.87 -2.70 -15.41
CA ASP A 15 26.80 -3.40 -14.54
C ASP A 15 27.96 -2.43 -14.22
N THR A 16 27.91 -1.79 -13.07
CA THR A 16 29.04 -1.01 -12.56
C THR A 16 29.78 -1.91 -11.60
N GLU A 17 30.81 -2.56 -12.11
CA GLU A 17 31.87 -3.15 -11.32
C GLU A 17 32.57 -2.08 -10.49
N GLN A 18 32.85 -2.45 -9.24
CA GLN A 18 33.92 -2.01 -8.38
C GLN A 18 34.13 -0.50 -8.13
N ALA A 19 33.76 -0.06 -6.93
CA ALA A 19 34.61 0.85 -6.16
C ALA A 19 34.28 0.81 -4.66
N ASP A 20 35.30 0.44 -3.91
CA ASP A 20 35.64 0.83 -2.55
C ASP A 20 34.76 0.47 -1.36
N THR A 21 35.23 -0.58 -0.69
CA THR A 21 35.25 -0.75 0.78
C THR A 21 35.64 0.55 1.49
N LYS A 22 34.64 1.16 2.17
CA LYS A 22 34.77 1.78 3.51
C LYS A 22 33.61 2.69 3.81
N GLN A 23 32.67 2.19 4.54
CA GLN A 23 32.06 2.81 5.72
C GLN A 23 30.92 1.91 6.14
N LEU A 24 31.07 1.25 7.29
CA LEU A 24 29.92 0.71 8.01
C LEU A 24 28.97 1.88 8.26
N PRO A 25 27.75 1.84 7.73
CA PRO A 25 26.75 2.80 8.15
C PRO A 25 26.36 2.38 9.57
N THR A 26 26.46 3.34 10.49
CA THR A 26 25.68 3.35 11.73
C THR A 26 24.35 2.69 11.49
N GLU A 27 24.00 1.74 12.37
CA GLU A 27 22.71 1.02 12.40
C GLU A 27 21.53 1.99 12.62
N GLY A 28 21.23 2.81 11.62
CA GLY A 28 19.94 3.44 11.47
C GLY A 28 19.01 2.41 10.83
N ARG A 29 17.94 2.02 11.51
CA ARG A 29 16.90 1.15 10.95
C ARG A 29 16.53 1.64 9.56
N SER A 30 16.86 0.88 8.51
CA SER A 30 16.47 1.22 7.15
C SER A 30 14.95 1.08 7.04
N HIS A 31 14.29 2.07 6.41
CA HIS A 31 12.85 2.01 6.16
C HIS A 31 12.49 0.70 5.42
N PRO A 32 11.38 0.04 5.80
CA PRO A 32 10.89 -1.11 5.05
C PRO A 32 10.65 -0.78 3.58
N PRO A 33 10.75 -1.78 2.68
CA PRO A 33 10.43 -1.60 1.28
C PRO A 33 9.00 -1.10 1.09
N VAL A 34 8.78 -0.20 0.13
CA VAL A 34 7.46 0.34 -0.22
C VAL A 34 7.04 -0.16 -1.59
N LEU A 35 5.87 -0.79 -1.65
CA LEU A 35 5.21 -1.20 -2.89
C LEU A 35 4.11 -0.19 -3.25
N LEU A 36 4.11 0.28 -4.50
CA LEU A 36 3.14 1.23 -5.03
C LEU A 36 2.21 0.51 -6.01
N LEU A 37 0.91 0.51 -5.73
CA LEU A 37 -0.12 -0.19 -6.49
C LEU A 37 -1.08 0.80 -7.14
N HIS A 38 -1.09 0.84 -8.48
CA HIS A 38 -1.95 1.77 -9.24
C HIS A 38 -3.42 1.32 -9.29
N GLY A 39 -4.30 2.21 -9.71
CA GLY A 39 -5.72 1.97 -9.90
C GLY A 39 -6.07 1.25 -11.20
N PHE A 40 -7.38 1.16 -11.49
CA PHE A 40 -7.90 0.47 -12.69
C PHE A 40 -7.57 1.23 -13.99
N ILE A 41 -7.68 2.55 -13.95
CA ILE A 41 -7.45 3.44 -15.11
C ILE A 41 -6.02 3.98 -15.19
N ASP A 42 -5.21 3.69 -14.18
CA ASP A 42 -3.83 4.16 -14.06
C ASP A 42 -2.83 3.09 -14.51
N ASN A 43 -1.58 3.48 -14.43
CA ASN A 43 -0.43 2.58 -14.48
C ASN A 43 0.67 3.10 -13.53
N ARG A 44 1.79 2.39 -13.46
CA ARG A 44 2.90 2.73 -12.55
C ARG A 44 3.41 4.18 -12.70
N SER A 45 3.13 4.88 -13.81
CA SER A 45 3.58 6.27 -14.01
C SER A 45 2.87 7.27 -13.09
N ALA A 46 1.68 6.94 -12.57
CA ALA A 46 0.97 7.74 -11.58
C ALA A 46 1.80 8.00 -10.32
N PHE A 47 2.73 7.09 -9.99
CA PHE A 47 3.56 7.16 -8.79
C PHE A 47 4.97 7.72 -8.99
N VAL A 48 5.32 8.22 -10.17
CA VAL A 48 6.70 8.71 -10.43
C VAL A 48 7.10 9.81 -9.44
N LEU A 49 6.21 10.75 -9.16
CA LEU A 49 6.50 11.85 -8.23
C LEU A 49 6.58 11.37 -6.79
N LEU A 50 5.66 10.51 -6.36
CA LEU A 50 5.68 9.92 -5.03
C LEU A 50 6.94 9.06 -4.83
N ARG A 51 7.29 8.21 -5.80
CA ARG A 51 8.51 7.39 -5.75
C ARG A 51 9.75 8.26 -5.58
N ARG A 52 9.89 9.33 -6.39
CA ARG A 52 11.00 10.28 -6.25
C ARG A 52 11.01 10.96 -4.89
N SER A 53 9.83 11.30 -4.36
CA SER A 53 9.70 11.89 -3.04
C SER A 53 10.18 10.95 -1.95
N LEU A 54 9.74 9.70 -1.93
CA LEU A 54 10.16 8.69 -0.96
C LEU A 54 11.68 8.45 -1.02
N LEU A 55 12.24 8.24 -2.21
CA LEU A 55 13.69 8.03 -2.39
C LEU A 55 14.52 9.20 -1.85
N ARG A 56 14.10 10.46 -2.08
CA ARG A 56 14.76 11.65 -1.55
C ARG A 56 14.69 11.78 -0.03
N HIS A 57 13.74 11.12 0.60
CA HIS A 57 13.55 11.17 2.06
C HIS A 57 14.00 9.88 2.76
N GLY A 58 14.87 9.08 2.13
CA GLY A 58 15.58 7.99 2.79
C GLY A 58 15.02 6.58 2.55
N TRP A 59 13.86 6.41 1.90
CA TRP A 59 13.40 5.08 1.50
C TRP A 59 14.28 4.53 0.38
N ARG A 60 14.97 3.40 0.61
CA ARG A 60 15.92 2.82 -0.37
C ARG A 60 15.23 1.90 -1.39
N HIS A 61 14.19 1.21 -0.97
CA HIS A 61 13.47 0.21 -1.77
C HIS A 61 12.04 0.67 -2.03
N VAL A 62 11.80 1.31 -3.16
CA VAL A 62 10.47 1.78 -3.59
C VAL A 62 10.19 1.24 -4.98
N THR A 63 9.24 0.31 -5.08
CA THR A 63 8.87 -0.38 -6.32
C THR A 63 7.43 -0.08 -6.69
N ALA A 64 7.20 0.44 -7.89
CA ALA A 64 5.87 0.57 -8.44
C ALA A 64 5.55 -0.69 -9.26
N LEU A 65 4.57 -1.46 -8.81
CA LEU A 65 4.14 -2.68 -9.50
C LEU A 65 3.29 -2.33 -10.72
N ASN A 66 3.53 -3.04 -11.81
CA ASN A 66 2.71 -2.99 -13.00
C ASN A 66 1.96 -4.31 -13.12
N TYR A 67 0.68 -4.29 -12.88
CA TYR A 67 -0.21 -5.44 -13.06
C TYR A 67 -1.33 -5.03 -14.01
N SER A 68 -1.85 -5.99 -14.77
CA SER A 68 -2.95 -5.71 -15.68
C SER A 68 -4.29 -5.93 -14.96
N PRO A 69 -4.98 -4.89 -14.52
CA PRO A 69 -6.30 -5.05 -13.92
C PRO A 69 -7.33 -5.53 -14.95
N LEU A 70 -7.00 -5.47 -16.24
CA LEU A 70 -7.89 -5.90 -17.33
C LEU A 70 -7.95 -7.42 -17.52
N THR A 71 -6.98 -8.17 -17.00
CA THR A 71 -6.85 -9.61 -17.25
C THR A 71 -7.10 -10.50 -16.05
N CYS A 72 -7.24 -9.95 -14.86
CA CYS A 72 -7.46 -10.71 -13.65
C CYS A 72 -8.57 -10.14 -12.77
N ASP A 73 -9.10 -10.97 -11.87
CA ASP A 73 -9.95 -10.52 -10.80
C ASP A 73 -9.12 -10.03 -9.60
N LEU A 74 -9.76 -9.40 -8.63
CA LEU A 74 -9.10 -8.82 -7.47
C LEU A 74 -8.37 -9.88 -6.61
N ARG A 75 -8.93 -11.08 -6.48
CA ARG A 75 -8.31 -12.16 -5.70
C ARG A 75 -6.99 -12.61 -6.33
N ARG A 76 -6.98 -12.78 -7.66
CA ARG A 76 -5.75 -13.09 -8.40
C ARG A 76 -4.72 -11.96 -8.33
N ALA A 77 -5.17 -10.71 -8.39
CA ALA A 77 -4.28 -9.56 -8.18
C ALA A 77 -3.65 -9.59 -6.78
N ALA A 78 -4.43 -9.92 -5.75
CA ALA A 78 -3.94 -10.06 -4.39
C ALA A 78 -2.96 -11.24 -4.20
N GLU A 79 -3.19 -12.37 -4.88
CA GLU A 79 -2.23 -13.50 -4.91
C GLU A 79 -0.91 -13.10 -5.56
N GLN A 80 -0.97 -12.37 -6.69
CA GLN A 80 0.23 -11.86 -7.35
C GLN A 80 0.99 -10.88 -6.46
N LEU A 81 0.27 -10.00 -5.76
CA LEU A 81 0.86 -9.09 -4.77
C LEU A 81 1.60 -9.88 -3.70
N GLY A 82 1.01 -10.94 -3.16
CA GLY A 82 1.66 -11.80 -2.16
C GLY A 82 2.98 -12.39 -2.65
N ARG A 83 3.04 -12.88 -3.90
CA ARG A 83 4.30 -13.38 -4.48
C ARG A 83 5.36 -12.29 -4.60
N HIS A 84 4.99 -11.10 -5.06
CA HIS A 84 5.90 -9.96 -5.15
C HIS A 84 6.42 -9.52 -3.78
N ILE A 85 5.59 -9.58 -2.75
CA ILE A 85 6.01 -9.25 -1.37
C ILE A 85 7.08 -10.24 -0.91
N GLU A 86 6.90 -11.55 -1.10
CA GLU A 86 7.91 -12.56 -0.73
C GLU A 86 9.22 -12.37 -1.50
N GLU A 87 9.16 -12.06 -2.80
CA GLU A 87 10.34 -11.74 -3.61
C GLU A 87 11.08 -10.51 -3.08
N VAL A 88 10.34 -9.45 -2.72
CA VAL A 88 10.93 -8.22 -2.17
C VAL A 88 11.55 -8.49 -0.80
N CYS A 89 10.86 -9.19 0.09
CA CYS A 89 11.39 -9.54 1.40
C CYS A 89 12.68 -10.37 1.27
N THR A 90 12.69 -11.37 0.40
CA THR A 90 13.87 -12.22 0.14
C THR A 90 15.04 -11.40 -0.39
N ARG A 91 14.81 -10.54 -1.37
CA ARG A 91 15.86 -9.73 -2.02
C ARG A 91 16.43 -8.65 -1.09
N THR A 92 15.61 -8.07 -0.23
CA THR A 92 16.00 -6.93 0.61
C THR A 92 16.39 -7.30 2.03
N GLY A 93 16.10 -8.55 2.47
CA GLY A 93 16.32 -9.01 3.83
C GLY A 93 15.31 -8.45 4.85
N HIS A 94 14.32 -7.67 4.42
CA HIS A 94 13.26 -7.18 5.29
C HIS A 94 12.20 -8.26 5.53
N ARG A 95 11.63 -8.29 6.74
CA ARG A 95 10.55 -9.22 7.10
C ARG A 95 9.18 -8.72 6.66
N GLU A 96 9.03 -7.42 6.54
CA GLU A 96 7.78 -6.72 6.26
C GLU A 96 7.98 -5.65 5.20
N VAL A 97 6.90 -5.28 4.55
CA VAL A 97 6.82 -4.19 3.57
C VAL A 97 5.73 -3.20 3.95
N ASP A 98 5.81 -2.01 3.38
CA ASP A 98 4.71 -1.06 3.35
C ASP A 98 4.07 -1.01 1.96
N ILE A 99 2.79 -0.70 1.90
CA ILE A 99 2.06 -0.60 0.64
C ILE A 99 1.38 0.76 0.54
N VAL A 100 1.50 1.41 -0.62
CA VAL A 100 0.67 2.56 -1.00
C VAL A 100 -0.16 2.16 -2.20
N GLY A 101 -1.48 2.11 -2.04
CA GLY A 101 -2.41 1.70 -3.08
C GLY A 101 -3.37 2.83 -3.47
N HIS A 102 -3.50 3.10 -4.77
CA HIS A 102 -4.50 4.03 -5.30
C HIS A 102 -5.71 3.26 -5.81
N SER A 103 -6.91 3.70 -5.44
CA SER A 103 -8.17 3.14 -5.95
C SER A 103 -8.22 1.61 -5.80
N LEU A 104 -8.34 0.86 -6.90
CA LEU A 104 -8.30 -0.61 -6.95
C LEU A 104 -7.04 -1.20 -6.30
N GLY A 105 -5.89 -0.52 -6.42
CA GLY A 105 -4.63 -0.98 -5.80
C GLY A 105 -4.71 -1.03 -4.27
N GLY A 106 -5.40 -0.06 -3.66
CA GLY A 106 -5.65 -0.06 -2.21
C GLY A 106 -6.62 -1.17 -1.79
N LEU A 107 -7.65 -1.45 -2.61
CA LEU A 107 -8.58 -2.54 -2.36
C LEU A 107 -7.90 -3.91 -2.45
N THR A 108 -7.01 -4.09 -3.43
CA THR A 108 -6.18 -5.30 -3.60
C THR A 108 -5.26 -5.51 -2.39
N ALA A 109 -4.60 -4.45 -1.92
CA ALA A 109 -3.75 -4.51 -0.73
C ALA A 109 -4.54 -4.90 0.52
N ARG A 110 -5.69 -4.25 0.74
CA ARG A 110 -6.56 -4.57 1.88
C ARG A 110 -7.05 -6.02 1.83
N TYR A 111 -7.46 -6.51 0.67
CA TYR A 111 -7.92 -7.88 0.48
C TYR A 111 -6.80 -8.89 0.80
N TYR A 112 -5.59 -8.66 0.29
CA TYR A 112 -4.42 -9.49 0.61
C TYR A 112 -4.17 -9.55 2.12
N VAL A 113 -4.17 -8.41 2.80
CA VAL A 113 -3.93 -8.32 4.25
C VAL A 113 -5.00 -9.07 5.03
N GLN A 114 -6.29 -8.83 4.75
CA GLN A 114 -7.40 -9.36 5.54
C GLN A 114 -7.74 -10.81 5.22
N ARG A 115 -7.56 -11.26 3.97
CA ARG A 115 -8.11 -12.53 3.47
C ARG A 115 -7.07 -13.57 3.06
N MET A 116 -5.81 -13.14 2.86
CA MET A 116 -4.76 -14.02 2.34
C MET A 116 -3.54 -14.10 3.26
N GLY A 117 -3.69 -13.76 4.54
CA GLY A 117 -2.60 -13.84 5.52
C GLY A 117 -1.54 -12.74 5.38
N GLY A 118 -1.81 -11.71 4.57
CA GLY A 118 -0.85 -10.62 4.32
C GLY A 118 -0.47 -9.82 5.55
N ALA A 119 -1.27 -9.85 6.63
CA ALA A 119 -0.95 -9.20 7.89
C ALA A 119 0.37 -9.65 8.54
N ALA A 120 0.91 -10.81 8.13
CA ALA A 120 2.21 -11.30 8.58
C ALA A 120 3.40 -10.63 7.85
N ARG A 121 3.14 -9.98 6.72
CA ARG A 121 4.15 -9.38 5.83
C ARG A 121 3.97 -7.90 5.57
N VAL A 122 2.80 -7.35 5.87
CA VAL A 122 2.48 -5.94 5.58
C VAL A 122 2.36 -5.18 6.89
N ARG A 123 3.32 -4.29 7.14
CA ARG A 123 3.35 -3.41 8.32
C ARG A 123 2.30 -2.31 8.20
N THR A 124 2.27 -1.62 7.06
CA THR A 124 1.41 -0.46 6.83
C THR A 124 0.79 -0.52 5.44
N VAL A 125 -0.49 -0.18 5.36
CA VAL A 125 -1.20 0.07 4.10
C VAL A 125 -1.70 1.51 4.10
N VAL A 126 -1.24 2.28 3.13
CA VAL A 126 -1.80 3.60 2.82
C VAL A 126 -2.67 3.48 1.58
N THR A 127 -3.91 3.91 1.67
CA THR A 127 -4.85 3.90 0.54
C THR A 127 -5.24 5.31 0.13
N LEU A 128 -5.37 5.53 -1.17
CA LEU A 128 -5.71 6.80 -1.78
C LEU A 128 -6.99 6.63 -2.60
N GLY A 129 -8.09 7.22 -2.19
CA GLY A 129 -9.38 7.14 -2.89
C GLY A 129 -9.78 5.69 -3.21
N THR A 130 -9.67 4.78 -2.25
CA THR A 130 -9.98 3.36 -2.43
C THR A 130 -11.42 3.08 -2.03
N PRO A 131 -12.21 2.38 -2.86
CA PRO A 131 -13.62 2.07 -2.54
C PRO A 131 -13.73 0.93 -1.51
N HIS A 132 -13.43 1.22 -0.24
CA HIS A 132 -13.40 0.22 0.84
C HIS A 132 -14.75 -0.42 1.14
N SER A 133 -15.84 0.30 0.84
CA SER A 133 -17.22 -0.21 0.94
C SER A 133 -17.88 -0.36 -0.44
N GLY A 134 -17.07 -0.30 -1.49
CA GLY A 134 -17.53 -0.30 -2.88
C GLY A 134 -17.96 1.09 -3.36
N THR A 135 -18.13 1.26 -4.67
CA THR A 135 -18.61 2.52 -5.25
C THR A 135 -19.72 2.30 -6.25
N ARG A 136 -20.71 3.21 -6.25
CA ARG A 136 -21.84 3.17 -7.18
C ARG A 136 -21.50 3.62 -8.59
N ILE A 137 -20.37 4.30 -8.79
CA ILE A 137 -19.91 4.69 -10.14
C ILE A 137 -19.37 3.48 -10.94
N ALA A 138 -18.99 2.40 -10.27
CA ALA A 138 -18.50 1.17 -10.90
C ALA A 138 -19.47 0.59 -11.97
N PRO A 139 -20.80 0.69 -11.87
CA PRO A 139 -21.71 0.20 -12.90
C PRO A 139 -21.54 0.84 -14.28
N ALA A 140 -21.15 2.10 -14.35
CA ALA A 140 -20.97 2.81 -15.63
C ALA A 140 -19.82 2.22 -16.48
N LEU A 141 -18.84 1.60 -15.85
CA LEU A 141 -17.68 0.96 -16.47
C LEU A 141 -17.82 -0.58 -16.51
N SER A 142 -19.00 -1.09 -16.44
CA SER A 142 -19.35 -2.39 -15.83
C SER A 142 -19.13 -3.65 -16.64
N ALA A 143 -18.61 -3.62 -17.85
CA ALA A 143 -18.38 -4.86 -18.62
C ALA A 143 -17.26 -5.73 -18.01
N HIS A 144 -16.34 -5.13 -17.28
CA HIS A 144 -15.14 -5.82 -16.76
C HIS A 144 -15.39 -6.51 -15.40
N PRO A 145 -14.95 -7.76 -15.19
CA PRO A 145 -15.17 -8.50 -13.94
C PRO A 145 -14.66 -7.75 -12.69
N ILE A 146 -13.45 -7.17 -12.74
CA ILE A 146 -12.85 -6.48 -11.60
C ILE A 146 -13.62 -5.20 -11.22
N VAL A 147 -14.26 -4.53 -12.19
CA VAL A 147 -15.11 -3.36 -11.93
C VAL A 147 -16.35 -3.76 -11.15
N ARG A 148 -16.94 -4.92 -11.49
CA ARG A 148 -18.07 -5.48 -10.73
C ARG A 148 -17.70 -5.81 -9.29
N GLN A 149 -16.45 -6.21 -9.04
CA GLN A 149 -15.96 -6.49 -7.69
C GLN A 149 -15.79 -5.24 -6.83
N MET A 150 -15.75 -4.04 -7.43
CA MET A 150 -15.77 -2.77 -6.70
C MET A 150 -17.19 -2.26 -6.36
N ARG A 151 -18.26 -2.99 -6.71
CA ARG A 151 -19.63 -2.63 -6.32
C ARG A 151 -19.88 -2.88 -4.84
N PRO A 152 -20.74 -2.09 -4.18
CA PRO A 152 -21.01 -2.23 -2.76
C PRO A 152 -21.53 -3.60 -2.33
N ASP A 153 -22.25 -4.30 -3.21
CA ASP A 153 -22.88 -5.60 -2.97
C ASP A 153 -22.05 -6.79 -3.48
N SER A 154 -20.86 -6.54 -3.98
CA SER A 154 -19.99 -7.60 -4.51
C SER A 154 -19.50 -8.54 -3.41
N ASP A 155 -19.18 -9.78 -3.77
CA ASP A 155 -18.66 -10.77 -2.83
C ASP A 155 -17.33 -10.31 -2.22
N VAL A 156 -16.48 -9.62 -2.99
CA VAL A 156 -15.22 -9.05 -2.50
C VAL A 156 -15.47 -8.04 -1.37
N ILE A 157 -16.42 -7.12 -1.55
CA ILE A 157 -16.74 -6.14 -0.51
C ILE A 157 -17.38 -6.82 0.72
N LYS A 158 -18.26 -7.80 0.52
CA LYS A 158 -18.82 -8.59 1.63
C LYS A 158 -17.74 -9.34 2.40
N GLU A 159 -16.79 -9.97 1.73
CA GLU A 159 -15.67 -10.65 2.36
C GLU A 159 -14.82 -9.69 3.22
N LEU A 160 -14.66 -8.44 2.78
CA LEU A 160 -13.91 -7.41 3.53
C LEU A 160 -14.66 -6.89 4.77
N THR A 161 -15.94 -7.19 4.94
CA THR A 161 -16.68 -6.89 6.18
C THR A 161 -16.58 -8.00 7.23
N LEU A 162 -16.12 -9.20 6.84
CA LEU A 162 -15.98 -10.32 7.76
C LEU A 162 -14.86 -10.06 8.79
N PRO A 163 -14.94 -10.65 9.99
CA PRO A 163 -13.94 -10.49 11.04
C PRO A 163 -12.51 -10.75 10.55
N ALA A 164 -11.56 -9.96 11.05
CA ALA A 164 -10.13 -10.06 10.78
C ALA A 164 -9.32 -10.02 12.08
N PRO A 165 -9.56 -10.96 13.02
CA PRO A 165 -8.95 -10.93 14.33
C PRO A 165 -7.42 -11.04 14.23
N GLY A 166 -6.71 -10.28 15.04
CA GLY A 166 -5.25 -10.30 15.09
C GLY A 166 -4.54 -9.60 13.92
N CYS A 167 -5.26 -8.88 13.08
CA CYS A 167 -4.66 -8.04 12.04
C CYS A 167 -3.85 -6.91 12.68
N ARG A 168 -2.51 -6.96 12.56
CA ARG A 168 -1.59 -5.95 13.12
C ARG A 168 -1.23 -4.84 12.15
N THR A 169 -1.57 -5.00 10.88
CA THR A 169 -1.32 -4.00 9.83
C THR A 169 -2.01 -2.68 10.17
N ARG A 170 -1.29 -1.57 10.06
CA ARG A 170 -1.86 -0.24 10.21
C ARG A 170 -2.39 0.24 8.87
N PHE A 171 -3.58 0.84 8.89
CA PHE A 171 -4.19 1.39 7.68
C PHE A 171 -4.33 2.90 7.81
N PHE A 172 -3.95 3.62 6.74
CA PHE A 172 -4.20 5.05 6.58
C PHE A 172 -5.01 5.25 5.31
N ALA A 173 -6.28 5.60 5.44
CA ALA A 173 -7.18 5.79 4.31
C ALA A 173 -7.32 7.28 4.00
N PHE A 174 -6.63 7.75 2.95
CA PHE A 174 -6.76 9.10 2.42
C PHE A 174 -7.97 9.18 1.51
N TRP A 175 -8.93 10.00 1.87
CA TRP A 175 -10.17 10.21 1.12
C TRP A 175 -10.43 11.70 0.90
N SER A 176 -11.14 12.06 -0.17
CA SER A 176 -11.38 13.45 -0.53
C SER A 176 -12.86 13.72 -0.75
N ASP A 177 -13.31 14.90 -0.33
CA ASP A 177 -14.66 15.40 -0.57
C ASP A 177 -14.95 15.69 -2.06
N LEU A 178 -13.91 15.79 -2.89
CA LEU A 178 -14.01 16.02 -4.33
C LEU A 178 -13.65 14.79 -5.17
N ASP A 179 -13.68 13.60 -4.56
CA ASP A 179 -13.43 12.35 -5.27
C ASP A 179 -14.69 11.87 -5.99
N GLU A 180 -14.80 12.21 -7.26
CA GLU A 180 -15.96 11.92 -8.11
C GLU A 180 -16.15 10.42 -8.44
N LEU A 181 -15.14 9.59 -8.20
CA LEU A 181 -15.23 8.13 -8.41
C LEU A 181 -15.63 7.37 -7.14
N MET A 182 -15.59 8.01 -6.00
CA MET A 182 -16.07 7.45 -4.72
C MET A 182 -17.50 7.94 -4.45
N VAL A 183 -18.50 7.12 -4.75
CA VAL A 183 -19.91 7.49 -4.61
C VAL A 183 -20.64 6.48 -3.73
N PRO A 184 -21.09 6.91 -2.51
CA PRO A 184 -20.76 8.18 -1.85
C PRO A 184 -19.27 8.28 -1.46
N VAL A 185 -18.74 9.48 -1.22
CA VAL A 185 -17.31 9.72 -0.92
C VAL A 185 -16.81 8.98 0.33
N ASP A 186 -17.70 8.76 1.30
CA ASP A 186 -17.41 8.01 2.54
C ASP A 186 -17.02 6.55 2.28
N THR A 187 -17.30 6.00 1.10
CA THR A 187 -16.89 4.64 0.73
C THR A 187 -15.38 4.45 0.69
N ALA A 188 -14.63 5.55 0.60
CA ALA A 188 -13.17 5.55 0.68
C ALA A 188 -12.62 5.51 2.11
N ARG A 189 -13.48 5.52 3.12
CA ARG A 189 -13.10 5.33 4.53
C ARG A 189 -13.07 3.84 4.89
N ILE A 190 -12.20 3.49 5.82
CA ILE A 190 -12.19 2.16 6.43
C ILE A 190 -12.96 2.21 7.74
N GLU A 191 -14.08 1.52 7.80
CA GLU A 191 -14.88 1.31 9.01
C GLU A 191 -14.96 -0.18 9.28
N HIS A 192 -14.04 -0.68 10.12
CA HIS A 192 -13.94 -2.10 10.44
C HIS A 192 -13.37 -2.28 11.85
N GLN A 193 -14.07 -3.04 12.70
CA GLN A 193 -13.76 -3.16 14.13
C GLN A 193 -12.38 -3.76 14.42
N ASP A 194 -11.92 -4.72 13.59
CA ASP A 194 -10.68 -5.45 13.80
C ASP A 194 -9.46 -4.79 13.13
N LEU A 195 -9.64 -3.68 12.40
CA LEU A 195 -8.54 -3.01 11.71
C LEU A 195 -8.09 -1.77 12.46
N ASN A 196 -6.78 -1.63 12.64
CA ASN A 196 -6.18 -0.39 13.10
C ASN A 196 -6.13 0.62 11.94
N ALA A 197 -7.24 1.35 11.74
CA ALA A 197 -7.42 2.25 10.59
C ALA A 197 -7.58 3.70 11.03
N GLN A 198 -6.82 4.59 10.38
CA GLN A 198 -6.94 6.03 10.47
C GLN A 198 -7.46 6.59 9.15
N ASN A 199 -8.61 7.26 9.18
CA ASN A 199 -9.17 7.94 8.02
C ASN A 199 -8.66 9.37 7.95
N VAL A 200 -7.98 9.72 6.85
CA VAL A 200 -7.33 11.02 6.65
C VAL A 200 -8.11 11.82 5.59
N PRO A 201 -8.90 12.83 6.01
CA PRO A 201 -9.68 13.63 5.09
C PRO A 201 -8.78 14.60 4.31
N LEU A 202 -9.09 14.76 3.03
CA LEU A 202 -8.52 15.76 2.13
C LEU A 202 -9.65 16.64 1.58
N LYS A 203 -9.33 17.88 1.24
CA LYS A 203 -10.28 18.81 0.63
C LYS A 203 -9.85 19.20 -0.77
N GLY A 204 -10.80 19.17 -1.71
CA GLY A 204 -10.59 19.73 -3.05
C GLY A 204 -9.63 18.95 -3.94
N VAL A 205 -9.38 17.67 -3.67
CA VAL A 205 -8.47 16.83 -4.47
C VAL A 205 -9.28 15.79 -5.23
N GLY A 206 -9.33 15.87 -6.56
CA GLY A 206 -9.99 14.88 -7.41
C GLY A 206 -9.26 13.54 -7.41
N HIS A 207 -9.97 12.46 -7.76
CA HIS A 207 -9.49 11.08 -7.68
C HIS A 207 -8.11 10.85 -8.31
N LEU A 208 -7.94 11.26 -9.58
CA LEU A 208 -6.69 11.04 -10.32
C LEU A 208 -5.54 11.95 -9.87
N ALA A 209 -5.84 12.98 -9.08
CA ALA A 209 -4.82 13.87 -8.52
C ALA A 209 -4.19 13.33 -7.24
N LEU A 210 -4.85 12.41 -6.54
CA LEU A 210 -4.38 11.87 -5.25
C LEU A 210 -2.93 11.35 -5.29
N PRO A 211 -2.52 10.51 -6.27
CA PRO A 211 -1.15 9.97 -6.30
C PRO A 211 -0.06 11.01 -6.59
N VAL A 212 -0.42 12.15 -7.19
CA VAL A 212 0.54 13.19 -7.64
C VAL A 212 0.49 14.45 -6.79
N HIS A 213 -0.44 14.57 -5.85
CA HIS A 213 -0.63 15.76 -5.04
C HIS A 213 0.44 15.88 -3.94
N GLY A 214 1.09 17.05 -3.84
CA GLY A 214 2.23 17.26 -2.94
C GLY A 214 1.89 17.07 -1.45
N ALA A 215 0.73 17.57 -0.99
CA ALA A 215 0.30 17.41 0.40
C ALA A 215 -0.03 15.93 0.72
N VAL A 216 -0.58 15.17 -0.24
CA VAL A 216 -0.82 13.74 -0.10
C VAL A 216 0.51 13.01 0.06
N ALA A 217 1.51 13.33 -0.78
CA ALA A 217 2.85 12.75 -0.67
C ALA A 217 3.51 13.03 0.68
N ALA A 218 3.31 14.23 1.26
CA ALA A 218 3.78 14.55 2.60
C ALA A 218 3.06 13.71 3.67
N GLY A 219 1.73 13.61 3.59
CA GLY A 219 0.93 12.79 4.50
C GLY A 219 1.29 11.30 4.43
N ILE A 220 1.58 10.77 3.23
CA ILE A 220 2.04 9.38 3.06
C ILE A 220 3.36 9.17 3.81
N ARG A 221 4.35 10.05 3.62
CA ARG A 221 5.64 9.93 4.35
C ARG A 221 5.42 9.93 5.86
N GLN A 222 4.59 10.83 6.36
CA GLN A 222 4.26 10.89 7.78
C GLN A 222 3.64 9.57 8.26
N ALA A 223 2.63 9.05 7.56
CA ALA A 223 1.97 7.78 7.89
C ALA A 223 2.95 6.59 7.94
N LEU A 224 3.89 6.53 6.99
CA LEU A 224 4.91 5.48 6.95
C LEU A 224 5.92 5.62 8.11
N THR A 225 6.30 6.86 8.49
CA THR A 225 7.21 7.14 9.61
C THR A 225 6.54 6.88 10.96
N ASP A 226 5.29 7.30 11.16
CA ASP A 226 4.54 7.07 12.40
C ASP A 226 4.39 5.57 12.73
N ALA A 227 4.31 4.74 11.69
CA ALA A 227 4.29 3.30 11.83
C ALA A 227 5.60 2.72 12.38
N GLU A 228 6.73 3.40 12.20
CA GLU A 228 8.03 2.98 12.74
C GLU A 228 8.15 3.24 14.23
N GLY A 229 7.63 4.37 14.70
CA GLY A 229 7.67 4.76 16.11
C GLY A 229 6.77 3.94 17.04
N ALA A 230 5.80 3.22 16.48
CA ALA A 230 4.81 2.47 17.25
C ALA A 230 5.16 0.97 17.46
N GLN A 231 6.33 0.51 17.01
CA GLN A 231 6.77 -0.87 17.32
C GLN A 231 7.19 -0.95 18.81
N PRO A 232 6.68 -1.94 19.58
CA PRO A 232 7.16 -2.16 20.93
C PRO A 232 8.67 -2.48 20.87
N THR A 233 9.48 -1.70 21.58
CA THR A 233 10.86 -2.06 21.86
C THR A 233 10.86 -3.47 22.45
N ALA A 234 11.53 -4.41 21.79
CA ALA A 234 11.71 -5.75 22.33
C ALA A 234 12.31 -5.63 23.73
N GLY A 235 11.49 -5.97 24.74
CA GLY A 235 11.85 -5.83 26.13
C GLY A 235 13.17 -6.53 26.41
N THR A 236 14.10 -5.80 26.96
CA THR A 236 15.27 -6.31 27.65
C THR A 236 14.78 -7.31 28.71
N ARG A 237 15.00 -8.59 28.51
CA ARG A 237 14.82 -9.59 29.57
C ARG A 237 15.83 -9.23 30.64
N GLU A 238 15.39 -8.63 31.71
CA GLU A 238 16.12 -8.60 32.96
C GLU A 238 16.24 -10.05 33.45
N SER A 239 17.46 -10.56 33.39
CA SER A 239 17.85 -11.79 34.08
C SER A 239 17.90 -11.49 35.58
N GLY A 240 16.76 -11.67 36.26
CA GLY A 240 16.69 -11.69 37.70
C GLY A 240 17.46 -12.90 38.24
N GLY A 241 18.69 -12.67 38.71
CA GLY A 241 19.45 -13.65 39.44
C GLY A 241 18.75 -13.98 40.75
N ALA A 242 18.32 -15.22 40.90
CA ALA A 242 17.93 -15.78 42.18
C ALA A 242 19.19 -15.96 43.04
N SER A 243 19.32 -15.17 44.09
CA SER A 243 20.25 -15.43 45.19
C SER A 243 19.55 -16.32 46.20
N VAL A 244 20.09 -17.51 46.41
CA VAL A 244 19.70 -18.40 47.48
C VAL A 244 20.59 -18.06 48.66
N ALA A 245 19.99 -17.81 49.80
CA ALA A 245 20.55 -17.96 51.14
C ALA A 245 19.45 -18.37 52.10
#